data_664a5d10dd930c117948ab66157e81d4
#
_entry.id   664a5d10dd930c117948ab66157e81d4
#
_cell.length_a   1.000
_cell.length_b   1.000
_cell.length_c   1.000
_cell.angle_alpha   90.00
_cell.angle_beta   90.00
_cell.angle_gamma   90.00
#
_symmetry.space_group_name_H-M   'P 1'
#
loop_
_entity.id
_entity.type
_entity.pdbx_description
1 polymer ?
#
loop_
_entity_poly.entity_id
_entity_poly.type
_entity_poly.pdbx_seq_one_letter_code
_entity_poly.pdbx_strand_id
1 'polypeptide(L)'
;MKYLYFVLLFIACNRALAQTEAVGLFDYHGDIGHPKNAGSAQYDKVTHTYYLKGSGYNIWFNRDEFQFAYKKIKGDFTATAVFEFIGEKGNDHRKIGWMIRESTDDKSIELNTVEHGDGLTVMQWRSLTGENMKDPEGEIFYPEKKFEVIQLQRSGKKLIMRIGHVGGPLKTVGAHEMPNMPDEALLGLFICSHDPEIVEEARVWDVHIEQPAEK
;
A
#
# COMPACT_ATOMS: atom_id res chain seq x y z
N MET A 1 -45.13 10.71 -46.95
CA MET A 1 -44.66 10.10 -45.70
C MET A 1 -43.15 10.07 -45.77
N LYS A 2 -42.47 10.93 -44.98
CA LYS A 2 -41.00 10.97 -44.86
C LYS A 2 -40.62 10.26 -43.54
N TYR A 3 -39.91 9.14 -43.64
CA TYR A 3 -39.39 8.42 -42.47
C TYR A 3 -38.07 9.06 -42.06
N LEU A 4 -38.05 9.61 -40.83
CA LEU A 4 -36.86 10.16 -40.19
C LEU A 4 -36.18 9.03 -39.42
N TYR A 5 -35.03 8.54 -39.89
CA TYR A 5 -34.22 7.56 -39.16
C TYR A 5 -33.39 8.29 -38.12
N PHE A 6 -33.68 8.04 -36.83
CA PHE A 6 -32.85 8.46 -35.70
C PHE A 6 -31.72 7.46 -35.56
N VAL A 7 -30.51 7.84 -35.92
CA VAL A 7 -29.31 7.04 -35.60
C VAL A 7 -28.85 7.39 -34.20
N LEU A 8 -29.08 6.48 -33.25
CA LEU A 8 -28.54 6.56 -31.92
C LEU A 8 -27.05 6.17 -31.96
N LEU A 9 -26.20 7.18 -31.86
CA LEU A 9 -24.75 6.96 -31.72
C LEU A 9 -24.44 6.55 -30.26
N PHE A 10 -24.24 5.24 -30.03
CA PHE A 10 -23.71 4.74 -28.77
C PHE A 10 -22.22 5.10 -28.70
N ILE A 11 -21.88 6.16 -27.98
CA ILE A 11 -20.50 6.43 -27.58
C ILE A 11 -20.15 5.44 -26.46
N ALA A 12 -19.53 4.32 -26.83
CA ALA A 12 -18.88 3.44 -25.86
C ALA A 12 -17.69 4.19 -25.26
N CYS A 13 -17.86 4.70 -24.05
CA CYS A 13 -16.76 5.27 -23.26
C CYS A 13 -15.88 4.10 -22.81
N ASN A 14 -14.92 3.70 -23.65
CA ASN A 14 -13.84 2.82 -23.24
C ASN A 14 -13.00 3.57 -22.21
N ARG A 15 -13.28 3.36 -20.92
CA ARG A 15 -12.30 3.63 -19.87
C ARG A 15 -11.14 2.66 -20.11
N ALA A 16 -10.12 3.11 -20.81
CA ALA A 16 -8.84 2.45 -20.82
C ALA A 16 -8.38 2.39 -19.34
N LEU A 17 -8.42 1.19 -18.77
CA LEU A 17 -7.64 0.91 -17.58
C LEU A 17 -6.20 1.17 -18.01
N ALA A 18 -5.59 2.22 -17.46
CA ALA A 18 -4.19 2.52 -17.72
C ALA A 18 -3.41 1.26 -17.31
N GLN A 19 -2.89 0.56 -18.29
CA GLN A 19 -1.99 -0.58 -18.07
C GLN A 19 -0.71 0.03 -17.53
N THR A 20 -0.52 -0.11 -16.23
CA THR A 20 0.55 0.53 -15.48
C THR A 20 1.85 -0.16 -15.80
N GLU A 21 2.85 0.61 -16.21
CA GLU A 21 4.20 0.11 -16.48
C GLU A 21 4.86 -0.40 -15.18
N ALA A 22 5.75 -1.38 -15.31
CA ALA A 22 6.54 -1.89 -14.18
C ALA A 22 7.40 -0.78 -13.56
N VAL A 23 7.46 -0.73 -12.23
CA VAL A 23 8.21 0.26 -11.46
C VAL A 23 9.22 -0.45 -10.56
N GLY A 24 10.48 -0.52 -10.99
CA GLY A 24 11.54 -1.22 -10.25
C GLY A 24 11.24 -2.70 -10.05
N LEU A 25 11.05 -3.13 -8.81
CA LEU A 25 10.71 -4.52 -8.43
C LEU A 25 9.22 -4.86 -8.57
N PHE A 26 8.37 -3.86 -8.83
CA PHE A 26 6.92 -4.01 -8.87
C PHE A 26 6.41 -4.08 -10.31
N ASP A 27 5.54 -5.05 -10.58
CA ASP A 27 5.00 -5.30 -11.91
C ASP A 27 3.90 -4.30 -12.30
N TYR A 28 3.26 -3.70 -11.28
CA TYR A 28 2.11 -2.82 -11.45
C TYR A 28 2.15 -1.65 -10.47
N HIS A 29 1.51 -0.56 -10.83
CA HIS A 29 1.13 0.50 -9.89
C HIS A 29 -0.20 1.13 -10.31
N GLY A 30 -0.93 1.69 -9.35
CA GLY A 30 -2.20 2.36 -9.62
C GLY A 30 -2.90 2.76 -8.33
N ASP A 31 -3.93 3.55 -8.48
CA ASP A 31 -4.78 3.92 -7.36
C ASP A 31 -5.70 2.77 -6.97
N ILE A 32 -5.83 2.54 -5.68
CA ILE A 32 -6.85 1.70 -5.09
C ILE A 32 -8.01 2.60 -4.67
N GLY A 33 -9.24 2.14 -4.92
CA GLY A 33 -10.44 2.96 -4.75
C GLY A 33 -10.54 4.06 -5.81
N HIS A 34 -11.06 5.21 -5.42
CA HIS A 34 -11.28 6.35 -6.32
C HIS A 34 -10.80 7.66 -5.69
N PRO A 35 -9.49 7.80 -5.38
CA PRO A 35 -8.98 9.04 -4.85
C PRO A 35 -9.24 10.20 -5.81
N LYS A 36 -9.52 11.38 -5.27
CA LYS A 36 -9.85 12.57 -6.05
C LYS A 36 -8.70 13.00 -6.96
N ASN A 37 -7.49 12.89 -6.48
CA ASN A 37 -6.27 13.20 -7.22
C ASN A 37 -5.54 11.89 -7.54
N ALA A 38 -5.22 11.66 -8.81
CA ALA A 38 -4.51 10.47 -9.24
C ALA A 38 -3.10 10.42 -8.64
N GLY A 39 -2.72 9.24 -8.17
CA GLY A 39 -1.38 8.96 -7.69
C GLY A 39 -0.41 8.57 -8.80
N SER A 40 0.84 8.38 -8.43
CA SER A 40 1.89 7.87 -9.33
C SER A 40 2.98 7.16 -8.55
N ALA A 41 3.73 6.29 -9.25
CA ALA A 41 4.95 5.69 -8.74
C ALA A 41 6.04 5.78 -9.83
N GLN A 42 7.26 6.11 -9.43
CA GLN A 42 8.42 6.20 -10.30
C GLN A 42 9.61 5.51 -9.63
N TYR A 43 10.55 5.00 -10.43
CA TYR A 43 11.77 4.37 -9.95
C TYR A 43 12.99 4.98 -10.64
N ASP A 44 13.86 5.57 -9.83
CA ASP A 44 15.18 6.04 -10.29
C ASP A 44 16.17 4.88 -10.24
N LYS A 45 16.60 4.41 -11.41
CA LYS A 45 17.57 3.30 -11.57
C LYS A 45 18.98 3.67 -11.14
N VAL A 46 19.31 4.96 -11.03
CA VAL A 46 20.65 5.42 -10.64
C VAL A 46 20.81 5.42 -9.13
N THR A 47 19.78 5.93 -8.43
CA THR A 47 19.78 6.02 -6.98
C THR A 47 19.07 4.84 -6.30
N HIS A 48 18.46 3.93 -7.08
CA HIS A 48 17.62 2.82 -6.60
C HIS A 48 16.49 3.27 -5.66
N THR A 49 15.90 4.45 -5.96
CA THR A 49 14.89 5.10 -5.13
C THR A 49 13.53 5.08 -5.83
N TYR A 50 12.49 4.72 -5.09
CA TYR A 50 11.10 4.88 -5.50
C TYR A 50 10.58 6.23 -5.03
N TYR A 51 9.85 6.92 -5.91
CA TYR A 51 9.12 8.15 -5.61
C TYR A 51 7.63 7.85 -5.77
N LEU A 52 6.90 7.97 -4.68
CA LEU A 52 5.47 7.72 -4.62
C LEU A 52 4.73 9.03 -4.42
N LYS A 53 3.62 9.22 -5.12
CA LYS A 53 2.68 10.32 -4.92
C LYS A 53 1.29 9.72 -4.78
N GLY A 54 0.54 10.13 -3.76
CA GLY A 54 -0.82 9.63 -3.58
C GLY A 54 -1.69 10.57 -2.76
N SER A 55 -2.95 10.61 -3.13
CA SER A 55 -4.00 11.16 -2.30
C SER A 55 -4.82 10.01 -1.71
N GLY A 56 -5.92 10.33 -1.06
CA GLY A 56 -6.85 9.35 -0.55
C GLY A 56 -7.38 9.70 0.81
N TYR A 57 -8.58 9.28 1.04
CA TYR A 57 -9.30 9.60 2.26
C TYR A 57 -8.81 8.78 3.46
N ASN A 58 -8.55 7.47 3.30
CA ASN A 58 -8.04 6.61 4.37
C ASN A 58 -7.84 5.15 3.92
N ILE A 59 -7.22 4.35 4.81
CA ILE A 59 -7.15 2.88 4.81
C ILE A 59 -7.54 2.45 6.23
N TRP A 60 -8.82 2.55 6.60
CA TRP A 60 -9.28 2.27 7.97
C TRP A 60 -10.70 1.72 8.05
N PHE A 61 -11.62 2.24 7.25
CA PHE A 61 -13.00 1.80 7.25
C PHE A 61 -13.20 0.58 6.32
N ASN A 62 -14.37 0.48 5.73
CA ASN A 62 -14.71 -0.63 4.84
C ASN A 62 -14.28 -0.41 3.38
N ARG A 63 -13.55 0.68 3.09
CA ARG A 63 -12.99 0.98 1.77
C ARG A 63 -11.68 1.75 1.90
N ASP A 64 -10.81 1.57 0.92
CA ASP A 64 -9.48 2.14 0.87
C ASP A 64 -9.34 3.11 -0.30
N GLU A 65 -8.59 4.21 -0.09
CA GLU A 65 -8.17 5.11 -1.16
C GLU A 65 -6.69 5.46 -0.98
N PHE A 66 -5.84 5.04 -1.93
CA PHE A 66 -4.39 5.24 -1.86
C PHE A 66 -3.70 4.85 -3.18
N GLN A 67 -2.44 5.27 -3.38
CA GLN A 67 -1.58 4.80 -4.46
C GLN A 67 -0.79 3.56 -4.03
N PHE A 68 -0.71 2.54 -4.90
CA PHE A 68 -0.07 1.26 -4.65
C PHE A 68 0.87 0.86 -5.78
N ALA A 69 2.15 0.59 -5.47
CA ALA A 69 3.11 -0.04 -6.36
C ALA A 69 3.33 -1.48 -5.89
N TYR A 70 2.97 -2.49 -6.70
CA TYR A 70 2.84 -3.85 -6.21
C TYR A 70 3.24 -4.92 -7.23
N LYS A 71 3.48 -6.11 -6.70
CA LYS A 71 3.64 -7.35 -7.46
C LYS A 71 2.86 -8.49 -6.81
N LYS A 72 2.61 -9.54 -7.58
CA LYS A 72 2.13 -10.81 -7.02
C LYS A 72 3.27 -11.51 -6.29
N ILE A 73 2.96 -12.06 -5.13
CA ILE A 73 3.87 -12.86 -4.33
C ILE A 73 3.15 -14.09 -3.79
N LYS A 74 3.84 -15.23 -3.78
CA LYS A 74 3.29 -16.47 -3.27
C LYS A 74 4.14 -17.02 -2.14
N GLY A 75 3.47 -17.50 -1.06
CA GLY A 75 4.14 -18.11 0.09
C GLY A 75 4.86 -17.11 1.00
N ASP A 76 5.90 -17.58 1.65
CA ASP A 76 6.67 -16.83 2.64
C ASP A 76 7.59 -15.79 2.01
N PHE A 77 7.78 -14.67 2.68
CA PHE A 77 8.70 -13.62 2.27
C PHE A 77 9.16 -12.75 3.43
N THR A 78 10.21 -11.98 3.20
CA THR A 78 10.62 -10.85 4.03
C THR A 78 10.82 -9.63 3.12
N ALA A 79 10.05 -8.57 3.34
CA ALA A 79 10.12 -7.30 2.62
C ALA A 79 10.63 -6.21 3.57
N THR A 80 11.71 -5.53 3.18
CA THR A 80 12.34 -4.47 3.99
C THR A 80 12.58 -3.25 3.12
N ALA A 81 12.34 -2.05 3.64
CA ALA A 81 12.65 -0.79 2.98
C ALA A 81 12.83 0.34 3.98
N VAL A 82 13.43 1.43 3.51
CA VAL A 82 13.51 2.70 4.22
C VAL A 82 12.49 3.66 3.63
N PHE A 83 11.69 4.29 4.47
CA PHE A 83 10.58 5.16 4.09
C PHE A 83 10.80 6.58 4.59
N GLU A 84 10.42 7.57 3.79
CA GLU A 84 10.47 8.98 4.17
C GLU A 84 9.42 9.78 3.39
N PHE A 85 8.61 10.55 4.10
CA PHE A 85 7.77 11.57 3.47
C PHE A 85 8.62 12.71 2.93
N ILE A 86 8.28 13.22 1.75
CA ILE A 86 8.89 14.42 1.20
C ILE A 86 8.10 15.64 1.68
N GLY A 87 8.74 16.46 2.51
CA GLY A 87 8.12 17.62 3.14
C GLY A 87 7.62 17.36 4.56
N GLU A 88 7.66 18.42 5.36
CA GLU A 88 7.36 18.35 6.80
C GLU A 88 5.87 18.56 7.13
N LYS A 89 5.08 19.05 6.16
CA LYS A 89 3.67 19.41 6.36
C LYS A 89 2.78 18.36 5.70
N GLY A 90 1.73 17.99 6.39
CA GLY A 90 0.72 17.04 5.91
C GLY A 90 -0.17 16.62 7.07
N ASN A 91 -1.12 15.73 6.79
CA ASN A 91 -1.98 15.17 7.82
C ASN A 91 -1.16 14.25 8.74
N ASP A 92 -1.38 14.35 10.05
CA ASP A 92 -0.71 13.49 11.04
C ASP A 92 -0.98 11.99 10.79
N HIS A 93 -2.10 11.66 10.15
CA HIS A 93 -2.49 10.30 9.79
C HIS A 93 -2.18 9.92 8.34
N ARG A 94 -1.45 10.75 7.56
CA ARG A 94 -0.94 10.31 6.25
C ARG A 94 -0.08 9.06 6.44
N LYS A 95 -0.06 8.16 5.46
CA LYS A 95 0.49 6.81 5.62
C LYS A 95 1.44 6.46 4.49
N ILE A 96 2.58 5.87 4.83
CA ILE A 96 3.49 5.18 3.91
C ILE A 96 3.94 3.86 4.53
N GLY A 97 4.23 2.86 3.71
CA GLY A 97 4.71 1.59 4.22
C GLY A 97 4.57 0.41 3.26
N TRP A 98 4.61 -0.78 3.83
CA TRP A 98 4.33 -2.04 3.14
C TRP A 98 2.87 -2.45 3.32
N MET A 99 2.30 -3.00 2.26
CA MET A 99 0.98 -3.64 2.32
C MET A 99 1.01 -4.99 1.63
N ILE A 100 0.35 -5.98 2.23
CA ILE A 100 -0.07 -7.22 1.59
C ILE A 100 -1.59 -7.26 1.53
N ARG A 101 -2.16 -7.57 0.35
CA ARG A 101 -3.62 -7.63 0.16
C ARG A 101 -4.03 -8.70 -0.84
N GLU A 102 -5.26 -9.18 -0.71
CA GLU A 102 -5.82 -10.22 -1.58
C GLU A 102 -5.96 -9.75 -3.04
N SER A 103 -6.43 -8.51 -3.24
CA SER A 103 -6.75 -7.97 -4.56
C SER A 103 -6.65 -6.44 -4.61
N THR A 104 -6.91 -5.86 -5.78
CA THR A 104 -7.01 -4.40 -5.96
C THR A 104 -8.40 -3.83 -5.62
N ASP A 105 -9.35 -4.64 -5.15
CA ASP A 105 -10.65 -4.18 -4.66
C ASP A 105 -10.45 -3.27 -3.43
N ASP A 106 -11.12 -2.13 -3.38
CA ASP A 106 -11.00 -1.15 -2.29
C ASP A 106 -11.47 -1.68 -0.92
N LYS A 107 -12.15 -2.81 -0.90
CA LYS A 107 -12.65 -3.51 0.31
C LYS A 107 -11.88 -4.76 0.66
N SER A 108 -10.77 -5.01 -0.04
CA SER A 108 -9.99 -6.24 0.06
C SER A 108 -9.54 -6.54 1.49
N ILE A 109 -9.39 -7.84 1.79
CA ILE A 109 -8.58 -8.32 2.91
C ILE A 109 -7.17 -7.73 2.72
N GLU A 110 -6.62 -7.16 3.79
CA GLU A 110 -5.28 -6.56 3.75
C GLU A 110 -4.64 -6.48 5.14
N LEU A 111 -3.31 -6.40 5.16
CA LEU A 111 -2.52 -6.00 6.30
C LEU A 111 -1.46 -5.01 5.83
N ASN A 112 -1.36 -3.90 6.53
CA ASN A 112 -0.34 -2.89 6.27
C ASN A 112 0.56 -2.68 7.48
N THR A 113 1.81 -2.31 7.20
CA THR A 113 2.82 -1.90 8.16
C THR A 113 3.25 -0.50 7.79
N VAL A 114 2.95 0.47 8.62
CA VAL A 114 2.89 1.87 8.23
C VAL A 114 3.63 2.80 9.18
N GLU A 115 4.25 3.84 8.62
CA GLU A 115 4.61 5.07 9.29
C GLU A 115 3.54 6.13 8.99
N HIS A 116 3.02 6.77 10.05
CA HIS A 116 2.13 7.92 9.96
C HIS A 116 2.92 9.23 9.88
N GLY A 117 2.24 10.30 9.45
CA GLY A 117 2.82 11.63 9.33
C GLY A 117 3.34 12.22 10.64
N ASP A 118 2.78 11.83 11.77
CA ASP A 118 3.25 12.19 13.12
C ASP A 118 4.38 11.28 13.64
N GLY A 119 4.84 10.32 12.81
CA GLY A 119 5.90 9.35 13.12
C GLY A 119 5.43 8.10 13.87
N LEU A 120 4.11 7.93 14.11
CA LEU A 120 3.58 6.70 14.68
C LEU A 120 3.82 5.53 13.72
N THR A 121 4.36 4.41 14.24
CA THR A 121 4.49 3.16 13.48
C THR A 121 3.50 2.14 13.98
N VAL A 122 2.72 1.58 13.05
CA VAL A 122 1.61 0.70 13.38
C VAL A 122 1.43 -0.40 12.34
N MET A 123 1.00 -1.57 12.77
CA MET A 123 0.50 -2.66 11.96
C MET A 123 -1.01 -2.67 12.05
N GLN A 124 -1.70 -2.57 10.91
CA GLN A 124 -3.16 -2.50 10.82
C GLN A 124 -3.67 -3.56 9.84
N TRP A 125 -4.91 -4.07 10.03
CA TRP A 125 -5.45 -5.11 9.16
C TRP A 125 -6.97 -5.11 9.06
N ARG A 126 -7.45 -5.62 7.91
CA ARG A 126 -8.83 -6.01 7.62
C ARG A 126 -8.86 -7.50 7.33
N SER A 127 -9.48 -8.29 8.20
CA SER A 127 -9.49 -9.75 8.14
C SER A 127 -10.51 -10.34 7.18
N LEU A 128 -11.56 -9.60 6.83
CA LEU A 128 -12.61 -9.99 5.89
C LEU A 128 -12.94 -8.85 4.93
N THR A 129 -13.26 -9.19 3.70
CA THR A 129 -13.64 -8.23 2.66
C THR A 129 -14.81 -7.36 3.12
N GLY A 130 -14.67 -6.04 3.02
CA GLY A 130 -15.70 -5.07 3.35
C GLY A 130 -15.93 -4.83 4.85
N GLU A 131 -15.16 -5.45 5.74
CA GLU A 131 -15.18 -5.09 7.16
C GLU A 131 -14.47 -3.75 7.41
N ASN A 132 -14.89 -3.06 8.46
CA ASN A 132 -14.10 -1.97 9.02
C ASN A 132 -12.90 -2.53 9.78
N MET A 133 -11.76 -1.84 9.71
CA MET A 133 -10.74 -2.01 10.74
C MET A 133 -11.28 -1.57 12.09
N LYS A 134 -10.83 -2.19 13.16
CA LYS A 134 -11.33 -1.98 14.53
C LYS A 134 -10.21 -1.46 15.42
N ASP A 135 -10.51 -0.42 16.16
CA ASP A 135 -9.67 0.09 17.24
C ASP A 135 -10.22 -0.43 18.58
N PRO A 136 -9.40 -1.13 19.40
CA PRO A 136 -7.97 -1.46 19.20
C PRO A 136 -7.73 -2.83 18.52
N GLU A 137 -8.76 -3.59 18.15
CA GLU A 137 -8.61 -5.00 17.75
C GLU A 137 -7.96 -5.17 16.38
N GLY A 138 -7.99 -4.14 15.52
CA GLY A 138 -7.45 -4.15 14.17
C GLY A 138 -6.07 -3.52 14.03
N GLU A 139 -5.36 -3.29 15.14
CA GLU A 139 -4.04 -2.66 15.08
C GLU A 139 -3.11 -3.05 16.23
N ILE A 140 -1.81 -2.94 15.97
CA ILE A 140 -0.73 -3.01 16.96
C ILE A 140 0.24 -1.88 16.66
N PHE A 141 0.44 -0.96 17.59
CA PHE A 141 1.39 0.13 17.44
C PHE A 141 2.59 0.01 18.37
N TYR A 142 3.70 0.61 17.95
CA TYR A 142 4.89 0.70 18.78
C TYR A 142 4.89 2.04 19.54
N PRO A 143 5.23 2.05 20.84
CA PRO A 143 5.08 3.26 21.66
C PRO A 143 6.05 4.40 21.32
N GLU A 144 7.22 4.07 20.76
CA GLU A 144 8.17 5.06 20.27
C GLU A 144 7.84 5.45 18.82
N LYS A 145 8.19 6.66 18.42
CA LYS A 145 7.90 7.23 17.10
C LYS A 145 9.15 7.41 16.24
N LYS A 146 8.95 7.65 14.94
CA LYS A 146 9.97 8.04 13.96
C LYS A 146 10.97 6.93 13.64
N PHE A 147 10.47 5.82 13.14
CA PHE A 147 11.26 4.73 12.60
C PHE A 147 11.12 4.71 11.07
N GLU A 148 12.22 4.91 10.37
CA GLU A 148 12.26 4.96 8.91
C GLU A 148 12.41 3.59 8.24
N VAL A 149 12.94 2.57 8.94
CA VAL A 149 13.06 1.22 8.40
C VAL A 149 11.86 0.39 8.82
N ILE A 150 11.12 -0.13 7.84
CA ILE A 150 9.96 -1.02 8.07
C ILE A 150 10.19 -2.34 7.36
N GLN A 151 10.00 -3.43 8.10
CA GLN A 151 10.03 -4.79 7.59
C GLN A 151 8.68 -5.47 7.81
N LEU A 152 8.14 -6.05 6.74
CA LEU A 152 7.00 -6.97 6.76
C LEU A 152 7.48 -8.37 6.41
N GLN A 153 7.23 -9.33 7.30
CA GLN A 153 7.54 -10.73 7.06
C GLN A 153 6.27 -11.58 7.08
N ARG A 154 6.16 -12.50 6.11
CA ARG A 154 5.15 -13.57 6.11
C ARG A 154 5.78 -14.91 6.42
N SER A 155 5.16 -15.67 7.31
CA SER A 155 5.48 -17.07 7.58
C SER A 155 4.17 -17.86 7.69
N GLY A 156 3.78 -18.53 6.62
CA GLY A 156 2.46 -19.14 6.45
C GLY A 156 1.34 -18.09 6.50
N LYS A 157 0.49 -18.17 7.51
CA LYS A 157 -0.59 -17.19 7.74
C LYS A 157 -0.21 -16.06 8.70
N LYS A 158 0.96 -16.15 9.32
CA LYS A 158 1.45 -15.17 10.26
C LYS A 158 2.21 -14.06 9.55
N LEU A 159 1.82 -12.82 9.83
CA LEU A 159 2.48 -11.61 9.38
C LEU A 159 3.13 -10.92 10.58
N ILE A 160 4.35 -10.42 10.40
CA ILE A 160 5.18 -9.85 11.47
C ILE A 160 5.70 -8.51 10.98
N MET A 161 5.52 -7.47 11.80
CA MET A 161 6.12 -6.15 11.59
C MET A 161 7.34 -5.96 12.45
N ARG A 162 8.43 -5.47 11.84
CA ARG A 162 9.59 -4.95 12.56
C ARG A 162 9.94 -3.56 12.05
N ILE A 163 10.55 -2.78 12.91
CA ILE A 163 10.97 -1.40 12.62
C ILE A 163 12.37 -1.15 13.15
N GLY A 164 13.04 -0.16 12.61
CA GLY A 164 14.37 0.24 13.05
C GLY A 164 14.81 1.57 12.46
N HIS A 165 16.04 1.97 12.82
CA HIS A 165 16.75 3.05 12.19
C HIS A 165 17.76 2.51 11.18
N VAL A 166 18.11 3.31 10.19
CA VAL A 166 19.12 2.93 9.18
C VAL A 166 20.43 2.54 9.89
N GLY A 167 20.92 1.33 9.58
CA GLY A 167 22.12 0.77 10.20
C GLY A 167 21.95 0.26 11.63
N GLY A 168 20.76 0.35 12.19
CA GLY A 168 20.41 -0.12 13.54
C GLY A 168 19.74 -1.50 13.56
N PRO A 169 19.54 -2.07 14.76
CA PRO A 169 18.81 -3.33 14.91
C PRO A 169 17.30 -3.12 14.71
N LEU A 170 16.64 -4.14 14.16
CA LEU A 170 15.19 -4.17 14.06
C LEU A 170 14.53 -4.57 15.39
N LYS A 171 13.47 -3.86 15.74
CA LYS A 171 12.59 -4.13 16.89
C LYS A 171 11.26 -4.71 16.39
N THR A 172 10.70 -5.73 17.02
CA THR A 172 9.40 -6.27 16.66
C THR A 172 8.30 -5.39 17.22
N VAL A 173 7.41 -4.91 16.36
CA VAL A 173 6.17 -4.21 16.71
C VAL A 173 5.13 -5.22 17.16
N GLY A 174 4.88 -6.22 16.34
CA GLY A 174 3.92 -7.27 16.62
C GLY A 174 3.81 -8.31 15.52
N ALA A 175 2.86 -9.20 15.72
CA ALA A 175 2.51 -10.23 14.74
C ALA A 175 1.01 -10.49 14.80
N HIS A 176 0.42 -10.74 13.62
CA HIS A 176 -0.99 -11.08 13.48
C HIS A 176 -1.17 -12.24 12.49
N GLU A 177 -2.15 -13.10 12.74
CA GLU A 177 -2.51 -14.18 11.83
C GLU A 177 -3.67 -13.76 10.92
N MET A 178 -3.45 -13.93 9.61
CA MET A 178 -4.41 -13.63 8.56
C MET A 178 -4.86 -14.94 7.89
N PRO A 179 -5.73 -15.76 8.53
CA PRO A 179 -6.09 -17.08 8.01
C PRO A 179 -6.77 -17.01 6.64
N ASN A 180 -7.48 -15.91 6.36
CA ASN A 180 -8.19 -15.68 5.11
C ASN A 180 -7.32 -15.06 4.00
N MET A 181 -6.11 -14.59 4.30
CA MET A 181 -5.18 -14.10 3.29
C MET A 181 -4.79 -15.26 2.35
N PRO A 182 -4.98 -15.14 1.01
CA PRO A 182 -4.60 -16.19 0.09
C PRO A 182 -3.08 -16.44 0.09
N ASP A 183 -2.67 -17.61 -0.41
CA ASP A 183 -1.25 -17.95 -0.54
C ASP A 183 -0.55 -17.04 -1.57
N GLU A 184 -1.19 -16.81 -2.72
CA GLU A 184 -0.80 -15.76 -3.67
C GLU A 184 -1.55 -14.47 -3.37
N ALA A 185 -0.82 -13.39 -3.10
CA ALA A 185 -1.35 -12.09 -2.72
C ALA A 185 -0.58 -10.97 -3.43
N LEU A 186 -1.04 -9.73 -3.28
CA LEU A 186 -0.37 -8.53 -3.77
C LEU A 186 0.48 -7.93 -2.65
N LEU A 187 1.80 -7.82 -2.87
CA LEU A 187 2.73 -7.16 -1.95
C LEU A 187 3.26 -5.90 -2.59
N GLY A 188 3.29 -4.78 -1.86
CA GLY A 188 3.80 -3.54 -2.41
C GLY A 188 4.01 -2.41 -1.43
N LEU A 189 4.49 -1.29 -2.00
CA LEU A 189 4.66 0.00 -1.34
C LEU A 189 3.40 0.83 -1.56
N PHE A 190 2.96 1.55 -0.54
CA PHE A 190 1.78 2.40 -0.66
C PHE A 190 1.97 3.77 -0.03
N ILE A 191 1.15 4.74 -0.48
CA ILE A 191 1.05 6.08 0.09
C ILE A 191 -0.40 6.56 0.08
N CYS A 192 -0.87 7.11 1.20
CA CYS A 192 -2.18 7.72 1.39
C CYS A 192 -2.03 9.06 2.12
N SER A 193 -2.61 10.13 1.58
CA SER A 193 -2.52 11.47 2.20
C SER A 193 -3.40 11.64 3.45
N HIS A 194 -4.42 10.81 3.62
CA HIS A 194 -5.48 10.99 4.62
C HIS A 194 -6.24 12.32 4.47
N ASP A 195 -6.11 12.94 3.31
CA ASP A 195 -6.84 14.14 2.87
C ASP A 195 -7.09 14.05 1.37
N PRO A 196 -8.35 13.89 0.90
CA PRO A 196 -8.65 13.75 -0.53
C PRO A 196 -8.22 14.93 -1.40
N GLU A 197 -8.05 16.11 -0.81
CA GLU A 197 -7.68 17.33 -1.53
C GLU A 197 -6.16 17.46 -1.76
N ILE A 198 -5.35 16.68 -1.01
CA ILE A 198 -3.89 16.79 -0.99
C ILE A 198 -3.26 15.56 -1.62
N VAL A 199 -2.20 15.77 -2.40
CA VAL A 199 -1.29 14.72 -2.85
C VAL A 199 -0.05 14.78 -1.96
N GLU A 200 0.21 13.71 -1.22
CA GLU A 200 1.45 13.53 -0.47
C GLU A 200 2.50 12.87 -1.34
N GLU A 201 3.76 13.15 -1.02
CA GLU A 201 4.92 12.59 -1.70
C GLU A 201 5.82 11.87 -0.71
N ALA A 202 6.39 10.74 -1.16
CA ALA A 202 7.35 9.98 -0.37
C ALA A 202 8.47 9.44 -1.26
N ARG A 203 9.63 9.19 -0.65
CA ARG A 203 10.70 8.39 -1.23
C ARG A 203 10.92 7.12 -0.42
N VAL A 204 11.22 6.04 -1.15
CA VAL A 204 11.49 4.73 -0.55
C VAL A 204 12.72 4.15 -1.21
N TRP A 205 13.70 3.74 -0.42
CA TRP A 205 14.94 3.16 -0.92
C TRP A 205 15.34 1.94 -0.09
N ASP A 206 16.42 1.29 -0.49
CA ASP A 206 16.91 0.06 0.16
C ASP A 206 15.81 -1.03 0.18
N VAL A 207 15.07 -1.12 -0.94
CA VAL A 207 13.91 -2.00 -1.07
C VAL A 207 14.38 -3.42 -1.39
N HIS A 208 14.16 -4.34 -0.47
CA HIS A 208 14.48 -5.75 -0.59
C HIS A 208 13.24 -6.62 -0.38
N ILE A 209 13.05 -7.62 -1.24
CA ILE A 209 12.02 -8.66 -1.08
C ILE A 209 12.74 -10.00 -1.23
N GLU A 210 12.82 -10.74 -0.15
CA GLU A 210 13.47 -12.05 -0.07
C GLU A 210 12.41 -13.14 0.11
N GLN A 211 12.54 -14.23 -0.62
CA GLN A 211 11.74 -15.44 -0.46
C GLN A 211 12.66 -16.62 -0.13
N PRO A 212 12.21 -17.58 0.69
CA PRO A 212 12.95 -18.82 0.90
C PRO A 212 13.22 -19.51 -0.43
N ALA A 213 14.38 -20.14 -0.57
CA ALA A 213 14.66 -20.96 -1.75
C ALA A 213 13.60 -22.06 -1.87
N GLU A 214 13.07 -22.25 -3.08
CA GLU A 214 12.19 -23.38 -3.36
C GLU A 214 12.92 -24.69 -3.00
N LYS A 215 12.24 -25.54 -2.22
CA LYS A 215 12.78 -26.85 -1.80
C LYS A 215 12.55 -27.90 -2.86
#